data_181cd3d4a5509534d3d2bddcde86662a
#
_entry.id   181cd3d4a5509534d3d2bddcde86662a
#
_cell.length_a   1.000
_cell.length_b   1.000
_cell.length_c   1.000
_cell.angle_alpha   90.00
_cell.angle_beta   90.00
_cell.angle_gamma   90.00
#
_symmetry.space_group_name_H-M   'P 1'
#
loop_
_entity.id
_entity.type
_entity.pdbx_description
1 polymer ?
#
loop_
_entity_poly.entity_id
_entity_poly.type
_entity_poly.pdbx_seq_one_letter_code
_entity_poly.pdbx_strand_id
1 'polypeptide(L)'
;RPVMPQNFLIDPVATDINSALGCAVDEFVSSHLVEQLQESGVYRDEPLSIASSDFNLEPDQELTTFSEDKVRLTKYYGLVPTHLLKEAMQDPDAEDEEVVEFSEEDEENYYTEAMIVIANGGILLKAEKNPYMMQDRPVVAFPWDVVPSRFWGRGVCEKGYNSQKALDAELRA
;
A
#
# COMPACT_ATOMS: atom_id res chain seq x y z
N ARG A 1 4.98 9.83 8.46
CA ARG A 1 4.63 8.74 9.38
C ARG A 1 5.48 7.51 9.07
N PRO A 2 6.08 6.83 10.06
CA PRO A 2 6.80 5.58 9.83
C PRO A 2 5.81 4.47 9.43
N VAL A 3 6.17 3.70 8.40
CA VAL A 3 5.43 2.52 7.95
C VAL A 3 6.22 1.28 8.40
N MET A 4 5.54 0.34 9.04
CA MET A 4 6.17 -0.91 9.44
C MET A 4 6.44 -1.79 8.21
N PRO A 5 7.55 -2.51 8.15
CA PRO A 5 7.90 -3.35 7.01
C PRO A 5 6.82 -4.37 6.62
N GLN A 6 6.07 -4.90 7.59
CA GLN A 6 4.97 -5.84 7.35
C GLN A 6 3.75 -5.22 6.66
N ASN A 7 3.61 -3.90 6.75
CA ASN A 7 2.52 -3.14 6.15
C ASN A 7 2.95 -2.47 4.83
N PHE A 8 4.15 -2.74 4.36
CA PHE A 8 4.66 -2.22 3.10
C PHE A 8 4.90 -3.34 2.11
N LEU A 9 4.20 -3.27 0.99
CA LEU A 9 4.26 -4.24 -0.09
C LEU A 9 4.97 -3.61 -1.28
N ILE A 10 5.94 -4.30 -1.82
CA ILE A 10 6.70 -3.90 -3.00
C ILE A 10 7.04 -5.13 -3.83
N ASP A 11 7.24 -4.94 -5.12
CA ASP A 11 7.69 -5.99 -6.02
C ASP A 11 8.98 -6.63 -5.48
N PRO A 12 9.03 -7.97 -5.32
CA PRO A 12 10.20 -8.67 -4.80
C PRO A 12 11.46 -8.52 -5.68
N VAL A 13 11.32 -8.15 -6.93
CA VAL A 13 12.43 -7.91 -7.85
C VAL A 13 12.98 -6.48 -7.76
N ALA A 14 12.21 -5.56 -7.19
CA ALA A 14 12.61 -4.16 -7.08
C ALA A 14 13.80 -3.99 -6.11
N THR A 15 14.71 -3.12 -6.48
CA THR A 15 15.85 -2.71 -5.65
C THR A 15 15.63 -1.38 -4.93
N ASP A 16 14.75 -0.55 -5.47
CA ASP A 16 14.33 0.72 -4.89
C ASP A 16 12.86 1.01 -5.25
N ILE A 17 12.27 2.04 -4.62
CA ILE A 17 10.86 2.39 -4.81
C ILE A 17 10.57 2.83 -6.24
N ASN A 18 11.50 3.54 -6.89
CA ASN A 18 11.27 4.09 -8.22
C ASN A 18 11.45 3.05 -9.32
N SER A 19 12.25 2.00 -9.06
CA SER A 19 12.43 0.89 -10.00
C SER A 19 11.31 -0.15 -9.94
N ALA A 20 10.50 -0.12 -8.89
CA ALA A 20 9.34 -1.02 -8.74
C ALA A 20 8.21 -0.63 -9.69
N LEU A 21 7.44 -1.61 -10.17
CA LEU A 21 6.19 -1.35 -10.90
C LEU A 21 5.19 -0.59 -10.03
N GLY A 22 5.15 -0.86 -8.75
CA GLY A 22 4.34 -0.17 -7.77
C GLY A 22 4.70 -0.56 -6.36
N CYS A 23 4.18 0.19 -5.41
CA CYS A 23 4.25 -0.14 -3.99
C CYS A 23 2.88 0.07 -3.35
N ALA A 24 2.61 -0.67 -2.29
CA ALA A 24 1.38 -0.50 -1.53
C ALA A 24 1.68 -0.37 -0.04
N VAL A 25 0.83 0.40 0.63
CA VAL A 25 0.88 0.62 2.08
C VAL A 25 -0.45 0.19 2.68
N ASP A 26 -0.39 -0.77 3.59
CA ASP A 26 -1.55 -1.17 4.37
C ASP A 26 -1.67 -0.30 5.62
N GLU A 27 -2.85 0.19 5.86
CA GLU A 27 -3.19 1.02 7.01
C GLU A 27 -4.52 0.56 7.61
N PHE A 28 -4.56 0.42 8.94
CA PHE A 28 -5.80 0.12 9.64
C PHE A 28 -6.41 1.40 10.19
N VAL A 29 -7.60 1.72 9.72
CA VAL A 29 -8.32 2.95 10.03
C VAL A 29 -9.68 2.60 10.63
N SER A 30 -10.22 3.44 11.51
CA SER A 30 -11.58 3.20 12.03
C SER A 30 -12.63 3.40 10.91
N SER A 31 -13.70 2.62 10.94
CA SER A 31 -14.80 2.71 9.99
C SER A 31 -15.37 4.12 9.92
N HIS A 32 -15.57 4.75 11.08
CA HIS A 32 -16.08 6.11 11.18
C HIS A 32 -15.26 7.15 10.38
N LEU A 33 -13.91 7.03 10.37
CA LEU A 33 -13.08 7.95 9.58
C LEU A 33 -13.25 7.71 8.08
N VAL A 34 -13.44 6.45 7.67
CA VAL A 34 -13.68 6.14 6.25
C VAL A 34 -15.04 6.65 5.81
N GLU A 35 -16.10 6.47 6.63
CA GLU A 35 -17.43 7.01 6.41
C GLU A 35 -17.40 8.54 6.29
N GLN A 36 -16.67 9.23 7.18
CA GLN A 36 -16.51 10.68 7.10
C GLN A 36 -15.81 11.12 5.79
N LEU A 37 -14.86 10.34 5.29
CA LEU A 37 -14.20 10.61 4.02
C LEU A 37 -15.12 10.31 2.82
N GLN A 38 -16.03 9.36 2.93
CA GLN A 38 -17.08 9.12 1.95
C GLN A 38 -18.09 10.27 1.95
N GLU A 39 -18.62 10.69 3.10
CA GLU A 39 -19.52 11.85 3.23
C GLU A 39 -18.91 13.15 2.68
N SER A 40 -17.59 13.31 2.81
CA SER A 40 -16.87 14.48 2.26
C SER A 40 -16.58 14.40 0.76
N GLY A 41 -16.93 13.30 0.10
CA GLY A 41 -16.68 13.06 -1.33
C GLY A 41 -15.20 12.77 -1.68
N VAL A 42 -14.34 12.49 -0.68
CA VAL A 42 -12.94 12.09 -0.92
C VAL A 42 -12.86 10.62 -1.36
N TYR A 43 -13.72 9.78 -0.80
CA TYR A 43 -13.88 8.38 -1.15
C TYR A 43 -15.27 8.14 -1.73
N ARG A 44 -15.41 7.11 -2.55
CA ARG A 44 -16.70 6.67 -3.08
C ARG A 44 -17.60 6.18 -1.95
N ASP A 45 -18.90 6.40 -2.11
CA ASP A 45 -19.92 5.92 -1.18
C ASP A 45 -20.23 4.45 -1.47
N GLU A 46 -19.32 3.58 -1.06
CA GLU A 46 -19.44 2.13 -1.19
C GLU A 46 -19.69 1.51 0.20
N PRO A 47 -20.61 0.53 0.31
CA PRO A 47 -20.88 -0.13 1.56
C PRO A 47 -19.64 -0.87 2.07
N LEU A 48 -19.08 -0.40 3.17
CA LEU A 48 -17.96 -1.05 3.82
C LEU A 48 -18.47 -2.34 4.48
N SER A 49 -18.28 -3.47 3.83
CA SER A 49 -18.43 -4.74 4.54
C SER A 49 -17.31 -4.81 5.57
N ILE A 50 -17.67 -4.81 6.85
CA ILE A 50 -16.74 -5.07 7.95
C ILE A 50 -16.12 -6.43 7.63
N ALA A 51 -14.81 -6.43 7.37
CA ALA A 51 -14.11 -7.67 7.06
C ALA A 51 -14.29 -8.62 8.25
N SER A 52 -15.19 -9.57 8.09
CA SER A 52 -15.23 -10.70 8.99
C SER A 52 -13.84 -11.36 8.95
N SER A 53 -13.15 -11.32 10.03
CA SER A 53 -12.01 -12.13 10.58
C SER A 53 -11.28 -13.18 9.73
N ASP A 54 -11.38 -13.17 8.40
CA ASP A 54 -10.68 -14.12 7.51
C ASP A 54 -9.24 -13.70 7.17
N PHE A 55 -8.76 -12.60 7.75
CA PHE A 55 -7.33 -12.34 7.75
C PHE A 55 -6.70 -13.27 8.80
N ASN A 56 -6.03 -14.31 8.34
CA ASN A 56 -5.10 -15.12 9.13
C ASN A 56 -3.99 -14.19 9.66
N LEU A 57 -4.31 -13.44 10.71
CA LEU A 57 -3.31 -12.77 11.52
C LEU A 57 -2.53 -13.87 12.23
N GLU A 58 -1.22 -13.83 12.13
CA GLU A 58 -0.33 -14.70 12.88
C GLU A 58 -0.80 -14.74 14.35
N PRO A 59 -0.87 -15.92 14.98
CA PRO A 59 -1.47 -16.10 16.31
C PRO A 59 -0.79 -15.32 17.45
N ASP A 60 0.35 -14.71 17.20
CA ASP A 60 1.10 -13.90 18.18
C ASP A 60 0.70 -12.40 18.21
N GLN A 61 -0.16 -11.94 17.32
CA GLN A 61 -0.76 -10.62 17.45
C GLN A 61 -2.04 -10.76 18.27
N GLU A 62 -1.93 -10.64 19.59
CA GLU A 62 -3.06 -10.32 20.46
C GLU A 62 -3.66 -8.98 19.99
N LEU A 63 -4.48 -9.04 18.97
CA LEU A 63 -5.40 -7.96 18.65
C LEU A 63 -6.43 -7.94 19.77
N THR A 64 -6.11 -7.12 20.76
CA THR A 64 -7.09 -6.72 21.77
C THR A 64 -8.42 -6.38 21.09
N THR A 65 -9.49 -6.69 21.74
CA THR A 65 -10.93 -6.58 21.45
C THR A 65 -11.40 -5.26 20.78
N PHE A 66 -10.48 -4.40 20.34
CA PHE A 66 -10.74 -3.12 19.64
C PHE A 66 -10.71 -3.23 18.10
N SER A 67 -10.62 -4.43 17.54
CA SER A 67 -10.45 -4.61 16.09
C SER A 67 -11.75 -4.71 15.31
N GLU A 68 -12.91 -4.79 15.98
CA GLU A 68 -14.19 -4.99 15.31
C GLU A 68 -14.63 -3.81 14.44
N ASP A 69 -14.01 -2.65 14.62
CA ASP A 69 -14.39 -1.39 13.97
C ASP A 69 -13.31 -0.84 13.03
N LYS A 70 -12.35 -1.69 12.61
CA LYS A 70 -11.25 -1.25 11.74
C LYS A 70 -11.41 -1.77 10.32
N VAL A 71 -11.20 -0.86 9.38
CA VAL A 71 -11.13 -1.13 7.95
C VAL A 71 -9.66 -1.14 7.54
N ARG A 72 -9.24 -2.18 6.82
CA ARG A 72 -7.91 -2.21 6.20
C ARG A 72 -7.96 -1.41 4.91
N LEU A 73 -7.20 -0.33 4.84
CA LEU A 73 -7.00 0.44 3.63
C LEU A 73 -5.66 0.06 2.99
N THR A 74 -5.70 -0.42 1.78
CA THR A 74 -4.50 -0.63 0.95
C THR A 74 -4.37 0.53 -0.02
N LYS A 75 -3.35 1.36 0.17
CA LYS A 75 -3.02 2.49 -0.70
C LYS A 75 -1.93 2.05 -1.67
N TYR A 76 -2.27 1.90 -2.92
CA TYR A 76 -1.34 1.54 -4.00
C TYR A 76 -0.86 2.78 -4.72
N TYR A 77 0.43 2.84 -5.02
CA TYR A 77 1.09 3.85 -5.83
C TYR A 77 1.94 3.15 -6.88
N GLY A 78 1.66 3.37 -8.15
CA GLY A 78 2.43 2.74 -9.21
C GLY A 78 1.74 2.73 -10.55
N LEU A 79 2.35 2.00 -11.47
CA LEU A 79 1.89 1.87 -12.83
C LEU A 79 0.63 0.99 -12.92
N VAL A 80 -0.39 1.51 -13.57
CA VAL A 80 -1.65 0.83 -13.86
C VAL A 80 -1.95 0.96 -15.35
N PRO A 81 -2.52 -0.08 -16.00
CA PRO A 81 -2.97 0.04 -17.38
C PRO A 81 -3.99 1.18 -17.51
N THR A 82 -3.73 2.10 -18.45
CA THR A 82 -4.52 3.32 -18.61
C THR A 82 -6.00 3.07 -18.85
N HIS A 83 -6.33 2.01 -19.57
CA HIS A 83 -7.73 1.65 -19.84
C HIS A 83 -8.48 1.22 -18.57
N LEU A 84 -7.82 0.45 -17.68
CA LEU A 84 -8.41 0.05 -16.39
C LEU A 84 -8.54 1.23 -15.43
N LEU A 85 -7.57 2.14 -15.48
CA LEU A 85 -7.65 3.36 -14.67
C LEU A 85 -8.82 4.24 -15.12
N LYS A 86 -9.02 4.42 -16.42
CA LYS A 86 -10.17 5.16 -16.97
C LYS A 86 -11.49 4.53 -16.53
N GLU A 87 -11.63 3.21 -16.65
CA GLU A 87 -12.80 2.48 -16.17
C GLU A 87 -13.02 2.62 -14.66
N ALA A 88 -11.93 2.54 -13.89
CA ALA A 88 -11.97 2.70 -12.45
C ALA A 88 -12.25 4.13 -11.97
N MET A 89 -11.97 5.15 -12.78
CA MET A 89 -12.26 6.56 -12.46
C MET A 89 -13.69 6.96 -12.82
N GLN A 90 -14.35 6.24 -13.71
CA GLN A 90 -15.77 6.43 -14.00
C GLN A 90 -16.56 5.93 -12.79
N ASP A 91 -17.27 6.83 -12.14
CA ASP A 91 -18.20 6.47 -11.07
C ASP A 91 -19.52 6.04 -11.72
N PRO A 92 -19.97 4.78 -11.53
CA PRO A 92 -21.20 4.30 -12.17
C PRO A 92 -22.45 5.04 -11.68
N ASP A 93 -22.38 5.73 -10.54
CA ASP A 93 -23.50 6.44 -9.93
C ASP A 93 -23.42 7.98 -10.08
N ALA A 94 -22.36 8.51 -10.72
CA ALA A 94 -22.24 9.95 -10.96
C ALA A 94 -23.18 10.37 -12.10
N GLU A 95 -24.19 11.19 -11.78
CA GLU A 95 -25.13 11.80 -12.76
C GLU A 95 -24.45 12.83 -13.69
N ASP A 96 -23.31 13.38 -13.28
CA ASP A 96 -22.47 14.27 -14.08
C ASP A 96 -21.16 13.53 -14.45
N GLU A 97 -21.00 13.23 -15.73
CA GLU A 97 -19.72 12.78 -16.27
C GLU A 97 -18.68 13.91 -16.10
N GLU A 98 -17.99 13.96 -14.95
CA GLU A 98 -16.70 14.62 -14.90
C GLU A 98 -15.76 13.85 -15.81
N VAL A 99 -15.70 14.27 -17.06
CA VAL A 99 -14.72 13.77 -18.02
C VAL A 99 -13.34 14.12 -17.48
N VAL A 100 -12.73 13.15 -16.80
CA VAL A 100 -11.34 13.30 -16.37
C VAL A 100 -10.51 13.41 -17.65
N GLU A 101 -10.07 14.63 -17.94
CA GLU A 101 -9.25 14.91 -19.12
C GLU A 101 -7.90 14.18 -18.96
N PHE A 102 -7.77 13.07 -19.63
CA PHE A 102 -6.47 12.48 -19.91
C PHE A 102 -5.81 13.32 -21.00
N SER A 103 -4.55 13.72 -20.81
CA SER A 103 -3.80 14.40 -21.86
C SER A 103 -3.61 13.48 -23.06
N GLU A 104 -3.45 14.01 -24.26
CA GLU A 104 -3.18 13.21 -25.47
C GLU A 104 -1.97 12.29 -25.27
N GLU A 105 -0.96 12.72 -24.49
CA GLU A 105 0.20 11.89 -24.12
C GLU A 105 -0.17 10.70 -23.22
N ASP A 106 -1.16 10.86 -22.33
CA ASP A 106 -1.63 9.75 -21.47
C ASP A 106 -2.45 8.74 -22.26
N GLU A 107 -3.07 9.15 -23.36
CA GLU A 107 -3.82 8.25 -24.24
C GLU A 107 -2.91 7.36 -25.08
N GLU A 108 -1.74 7.84 -25.43
CA GLU A 108 -0.70 7.04 -26.13
C GLU A 108 0.01 6.06 -25.18
N ASN A 109 0.04 6.37 -23.87
CA ASN A 109 0.71 5.54 -22.88
C ASN A 109 -0.17 4.36 -22.45
N TYR A 110 0.37 3.15 -22.57
CA TYR A 110 -0.30 1.93 -22.14
C TYR A 110 -0.42 1.84 -20.60
N TYR A 111 0.52 2.45 -19.86
CA TYR A 111 0.54 2.51 -18.41
C TYR A 111 0.64 3.94 -17.91
N THR A 112 -0.10 4.24 -16.85
CA THR A 112 -0.11 5.54 -16.17
C THR A 112 0.16 5.34 -14.68
N GLU A 113 0.97 6.22 -14.09
CA GLU A 113 1.17 6.26 -12.63
C GLU A 113 -0.14 6.70 -11.96
N ALA A 114 -0.64 5.87 -11.05
CA ALA A 114 -1.92 6.06 -10.39
C ALA A 114 -1.81 5.88 -8.87
N MET A 115 -2.74 6.51 -8.16
CA MET A 115 -3.02 6.26 -6.77
C MET A 115 -4.37 5.57 -6.65
N ILE A 116 -4.38 4.38 -6.03
CA ILE A 116 -5.59 3.58 -5.83
C ILE A 116 -5.73 3.27 -4.34
N VAL A 117 -6.92 3.45 -3.81
CA VAL A 117 -7.26 3.11 -2.43
C VAL A 117 -8.34 2.02 -2.43
N ILE A 118 -8.02 0.90 -1.80
CA ILE A 118 -8.90 -0.27 -1.72
C ILE A 118 -9.17 -0.57 -0.25
N ALA A 119 -10.45 -0.74 0.10
CA ALA A 119 -10.85 -1.20 1.43
C ALA A 119 -11.01 -2.72 1.45
N ASN A 120 -10.55 -3.34 2.53
CA ASN A 120 -10.71 -4.78 2.83
C ASN A 120 -10.33 -5.73 1.67
N GLY A 121 -9.43 -5.26 0.78
CA GLY A 121 -8.89 -6.05 -0.32
C GLY A 121 -9.83 -6.23 -1.53
N GLY A 122 -10.99 -5.56 -1.57
CA GLY A 122 -11.93 -5.74 -2.69
C GLY A 122 -12.78 -4.52 -3.04
N ILE A 123 -12.95 -3.57 -2.13
CA ILE A 123 -13.81 -2.39 -2.35
C ILE A 123 -12.96 -1.22 -2.81
N LEU A 124 -13.18 -0.75 -4.02
CA LEU A 124 -12.48 0.40 -4.57
C LEU A 124 -13.08 1.70 -4.00
N LEU A 125 -12.31 2.40 -3.17
CA LEU A 125 -12.73 3.66 -2.58
C LEU A 125 -12.27 4.88 -3.40
N LYS A 126 -11.11 4.80 -4.03
CA LYS A 126 -10.55 5.90 -4.81
C LYS A 126 -9.63 5.38 -5.90
N ALA A 127 -9.76 5.95 -7.09
CA ALA A 127 -8.80 5.76 -8.17
C ALA A 127 -8.56 7.14 -8.82
N GLU A 128 -7.30 7.55 -8.87
CA GLU A 128 -6.93 8.80 -9.52
C GLU A 128 -5.53 8.69 -10.14
N LYS A 129 -5.25 9.55 -11.12
CA LYS A 129 -3.89 9.73 -11.60
C LYS A 129 -3.02 10.24 -10.45
N ASN A 130 -1.76 9.81 -10.37
CA ASN A 130 -0.86 10.20 -9.28
C ASN A 130 -0.84 11.74 -9.13
N PRO A 131 -1.34 12.28 -8.00
CA PRO A 131 -1.46 13.72 -7.79
C PRO A 131 -0.13 14.40 -7.45
N TYR A 132 0.93 13.63 -7.19
CA TYR A 132 2.22 14.17 -6.79
C TYR A 132 3.00 14.69 -7.99
N MET A 133 3.69 15.80 -7.80
CA MET A 133 4.55 16.39 -8.82
C MET A 133 5.62 15.38 -9.26
N MET A 134 5.93 15.36 -10.55
CA MET A 134 6.91 14.44 -11.17
C MET A 134 6.56 12.95 -11.01
N GLN A 135 5.30 12.65 -10.68
CA GLN A 135 4.84 11.27 -10.45
C GLN A 135 5.61 10.53 -9.34
N ASP A 136 6.18 11.29 -8.40
CA ASP A 136 6.88 10.72 -7.26
C ASP A 136 5.94 9.93 -6.35
N ARG A 137 6.46 8.86 -5.77
CA ARG A 137 5.73 8.05 -4.79
C ARG A 137 5.98 8.61 -3.39
N PRO A 138 4.92 8.79 -2.56
CA PRO A 138 5.04 9.45 -1.25
C PRO A 138 5.66 8.55 -0.18
N VAL A 139 6.60 7.71 -0.56
CA VAL A 139 7.28 6.77 0.32
C VAL A 139 8.78 6.92 0.16
N VAL A 140 9.47 7.01 1.28
CA VAL A 140 10.93 7.06 1.32
C VAL A 140 11.43 5.88 2.13
N ALA A 141 12.29 5.06 1.53
CA ALA A 141 12.94 3.95 2.19
C ALA A 141 14.42 4.26 2.44
N PHE A 142 14.90 4.00 3.64
CA PHE A 142 16.33 4.07 3.96
C PHE A 142 16.71 2.85 4.81
N PRO A 143 17.39 1.89 4.20
CA PRO A 143 17.85 0.71 4.89
C PRO A 143 19.01 1.05 5.85
N TRP A 144 19.10 0.34 6.98
CA TRP A 144 20.22 0.48 7.91
C TRP A 144 21.56 0.07 7.29
N ASP A 145 21.55 -1.05 6.58
CA ASP A 145 22.73 -1.57 5.86
C ASP A 145 22.25 -2.05 4.48
N VAL A 146 22.79 -1.41 3.45
CA VAL A 146 22.39 -1.69 2.07
C VAL A 146 22.93 -3.04 1.62
N VAL A 147 22.04 -3.88 1.10
CA VAL A 147 22.41 -5.14 0.46
C VAL A 147 22.21 -4.99 -1.04
N PRO A 148 23.25 -5.15 -1.87
CA PRO A 148 23.13 -5.05 -3.32
C PRO A 148 22.05 -5.98 -3.87
N SER A 149 21.27 -5.49 -4.84
CA SER A 149 20.20 -6.24 -5.51
C SER A 149 19.04 -6.67 -4.62
N ARG A 150 18.83 -5.99 -3.49
CA ARG A 150 17.76 -6.28 -2.56
C ARG A 150 17.17 -4.96 -2.02
N PHE A 151 15.84 -4.84 -2.04
CA PHE A 151 15.17 -3.67 -1.47
C PHE A 151 15.34 -3.59 0.05
N TRP A 152 15.09 -4.69 0.73
CA TRP A 152 15.22 -4.77 2.18
C TRP A 152 16.69 -4.82 2.59
N GLY A 153 17.11 -3.87 3.39
CA GLY A 153 18.43 -3.84 3.98
C GLY A 153 18.62 -4.92 5.05
N ARG A 154 19.84 -4.98 5.56
CA ARG A 154 20.21 -5.89 6.63
C ARG A 154 20.08 -5.20 7.98
N GLY A 155 19.39 -5.84 8.92
CA GLY A 155 19.25 -5.36 10.29
C GLY A 155 20.47 -5.66 11.16
N VAL A 156 20.58 -4.97 12.29
CA VAL A 156 21.67 -5.16 13.28
C VAL A 156 21.68 -6.59 13.80
N CYS A 157 20.52 -7.17 14.10
CA CYS A 157 20.41 -8.55 14.59
C CYS A 157 20.88 -9.57 13.56
N GLU A 158 20.58 -9.36 12.27
CA GLU A 158 21.06 -10.23 11.19
C GLU A 158 22.57 -10.18 11.07
N LYS A 159 23.18 -9.01 11.22
CA LYS A 159 24.65 -8.83 11.23
C LYS A 159 25.31 -9.55 12.43
N GLY A 160 24.72 -9.44 13.60
CA GLY A 160 25.26 -10.02 14.84
C GLY A 160 25.01 -11.52 15.02
N TYR A 161 24.09 -12.10 14.23
CA TYR A 161 23.62 -13.47 14.42
C TYR A 161 24.74 -14.53 14.44
N ASN A 162 25.63 -14.48 13.48
CA ASN A 162 26.74 -15.48 13.40
C ASN A 162 27.72 -15.32 14.55
N SER A 163 28.04 -14.11 14.98
CA SER A 163 28.91 -13.86 16.11
C SER A 163 28.28 -14.33 17.42
N GLN A 164 27.00 -14.07 17.60
CA GLN A 164 26.25 -14.55 18.75
C GLN A 164 26.19 -16.10 18.79
N LYS A 165 25.94 -16.72 17.64
CA LYS A 165 25.92 -18.19 17.55
C LYS A 165 27.27 -18.83 17.86
N ALA A 166 28.38 -18.22 17.42
CA ALA A 166 29.73 -18.69 17.75
C ALA A 166 29.99 -18.57 19.26
N LEU A 167 29.64 -17.43 19.89
CA LEU A 167 29.77 -17.24 21.32
C LEU A 167 28.95 -18.26 22.12
N ASP A 168 27.72 -18.51 21.73
CA ASP A 168 26.86 -19.48 22.38
C ASP A 168 27.41 -20.93 22.28
N ALA A 169 28.07 -21.26 21.18
CA ALA A 169 28.71 -22.55 21.01
C ALA A 169 29.92 -22.71 21.93
N GLU A 170 30.75 -21.66 22.07
CA GLU A 170 31.89 -21.68 22.97
C GLU A 170 31.50 -21.77 24.44
N LEU A 171 30.42 -21.05 24.84
CA LEU A 171 29.93 -21.07 26.21
C LEU A 171 29.29 -22.42 26.62
N ARG A 172 28.87 -23.21 25.65
CA ARG A 172 28.26 -24.53 25.89
C ARG A 172 29.24 -25.69 25.79
N ALA A 173 30.45 -25.45 25.31
CA ALA A 173 31.52 -26.42 25.23
C ALA A 173 32.26 -26.58 26.55
#